data_c10f17772379de593762763583cfa574
#
_entry.id   c10f17772379de593762763583cfa574
#
_cell.length_a   1.000
_cell.length_b   1.000
_cell.length_c   1.000
_cell.angle_alpha   90.00
_cell.angle_beta   90.00
_cell.angle_gamma   90.00
#
_symmetry.space_group_name_H-M   'P 1'
#
loop_
_entity.id
_entity.type
_entity.pdbx_description
1 polymer ?
#
loop_
_entity_poly.entity_id
_entity_poly.type
_entity_poly.pdbx_seq_one_letter_code
_entity_poly.pdbx_strand_id
1 'polypeptide(L)'
;ENGNVVKKDMQKTISEVKEMLNQMSNADREERGFDWYYSISGTAGNFTDSFKYLGIALFVSILLVYMVMASQFESYREPFIVLLTVPLAFIGVAGAFLISGRTLDMSGLIGLIMLVGIVVNNGIVMVDAANQNRERGMDKNTAIVNAARTRMRPVMMTTLTTVLSMIPLALELGEGSETWAGMGTAVIGGLSVATV
;
A
#
# COMPACT_ATOMS: atom_id res chain seq x y z
N GLU A 1 -13.84 4.75 19.08
CA GLU A 1 -14.74 3.61 18.73
C GLU A 1 -15.87 3.97 17.76
N ASN A 2 -16.34 5.22 17.73
CA ASN A 2 -17.51 5.60 16.92
C ASN A 2 -17.24 5.73 15.39
N GLY A 3 -16.03 5.97 14.95
CA GLY A 3 -15.74 6.19 13.54
C GLY A 3 -15.86 4.96 12.64
N ASN A 4 -15.53 3.77 13.16
CA ASN A 4 -15.59 2.51 12.40
C ASN A 4 -17.01 1.95 12.26
N VAL A 5 -17.85 2.17 13.25
CA VAL A 5 -19.27 1.77 13.23
C VAL A 5 -20.00 2.60 12.17
N VAL A 6 -19.76 3.92 12.13
CA VAL A 6 -20.39 4.84 11.16
C VAL A 6 -20.02 4.49 9.71
N LYS A 7 -18.76 4.11 9.42
CA LYS A 7 -18.35 3.73 8.05
C LYS A 7 -18.98 2.42 7.59
N LYS A 8 -19.07 1.42 8.46
CA LYS A 8 -19.68 0.11 8.14
C LYS A 8 -21.19 0.23 7.97
N ASP A 9 -21.83 1.05 8.80
CA ASP A 9 -23.25 1.33 8.66
C ASP A 9 -23.54 2.16 7.41
N MET A 10 -22.69 3.10 7.04
CA MET A 10 -22.87 3.92 5.85
C MET A 10 -22.82 3.11 4.56
N GLN A 11 -21.87 2.17 4.42
CA GLN A 11 -21.82 1.28 3.24
C GLN A 11 -23.03 0.35 3.17
N LYS A 12 -23.47 -0.19 4.31
CA LYS A 12 -24.64 -1.04 4.40
C LYS A 12 -25.91 -0.23 4.05
N THR A 13 -26.06 0.95 4.62
CA THR A 13 -27.19 1.85 4.32
C THR A 13 -27.22 2.26 2.85
N ILE A 14 -26.05 2.53 2.23
CA ILE A 14 -25.98 2.87 0.80
C ILE A 14 -26.39 1.69 -0.06
N SER A 15 -25.98 0.44 0.30
CA SER A 15 -26.41 -0.75 -0.45
C SER A 15 -27.92 -1.00 -0.32
N GLU A 16 -28.49 -0.81 0.86
CA GLU A 16 -29.93 -0.95 1.10
C GLU A 16 -30.75 0.13 0.36
N VAL A 17 -30.29 1.38 0.40
CA VAL A 17 -30.93 2.48 -0.37
C VAL A 17 -30.84 2.23 -1.87
N LYS A 18 -29.70 1.72 -2.36
CA LYS A 18 -29.50 1.37 -3.77
C LYS A 18 -30.44 0.26 -4.23
N GLU A 19 -30.64 -0.73 -3.38
CA GLU A 19 -31.56 -1.84 -3.65
C GLU A 19 -33.02 -1.38 -3.64
N MET A 20 -33.43 -0.55 -2.68
CA MET A 20 -34.76 0.07 -2.66
C MET A 20 -35.00 0.96 -3.89
N LEU A 21 -34.04 1.77 -4.29
CA LEU A 21 -34.14 2.63 -5.48
C LEU A 21 -34.25 1.80 -6.77
N ASN A 22 -33.54 0.67 -6.86
CA ASN A 22 -33.66 -0.26 -7.98
C ASN A 22 -35.04 -0.92 -8.03
N GLN A 23 -35.59 -1.31 -6.89
CA GLN A 23 -36.95 -1.89 -6.81
C GLN A 23 -38.02 -0.86 -7.20
N MET A 24 -37.89 0.39 -6.73
CA MET A 24 -38.79 1.48 -7.13
C MET A 24 -38.68 1.83 -8.63
N SER A 25 -37.44 1.88 -9.15
CA SER A 25 -37.21 2.15 -10.59
C SER A 25 -37.80 1.06 -11.47
N ASN A 26 -37.69 -0.20 -11.07
CA ASN A 26 -38.28 -1.31 -11.82
C ASN A 26 -39.83 -1.31 -11.75
N ALA A 27 -40.41 -0.98 -10.60
CA ALA A 27 -41.86 -0.86 -10.44
C ALA A 27 -42.44 0.31 -11.28
N ASP A 28 -41.79 1.47 -11.27
CA ASP A 28 -42.21 2.63 -12.08
C ASP A 28 -42.02 2.41 -13.59
N ARG A 29 -41.03 1.58 -13.99
CA ARG A 29 -40.80 1.19 -15.38
C ARG A 29 -41.92 0.30 -15.92
N GLU A 30 -42.44 -0.62 -15.11
CA GLU A 30 -43.55 -1.48 -15.45
C GLU A 30 -44.88 -0.71 -15.50
N GLU A 31 -45.08 0.29 -14.61
CA GLU A 31 -46.35 0.99 -14.45
C GLU A 31 -46.50 2.25 -15.34
N ARG A 32 -45.39 2.95 -15.66
CA ARG A 32 -45.44 4.24 -16.35
C ARG A 32 -44.53 4.37 -17.57
N GLY A 33 -43.71 3.38 -17.89
CA GLY A 33 -42.78 3.42 -19.03
C GLY A 33 -41.69 4.51 -18.93
N PHE A 34 -41.40 4.99 -17.72
CA PHE A 34 -40.42 6.03 -17.46
C PHE A 34 -39.11 5.42 -16.94
N ASP A 35 -37.99 5.70 -17.61
CA ASP A 35 -36.64 5.30 -17.16
C ASP A 35 -36.08 6.36 -16.22
N TRP A 36 -36.05 6.05 -14.93
CA TRP A 36 -35.36 6.87 -13.93
C TRP A 36 -33.88 6.50 -13.89
N TYR A 37 -33.03 7.43 -14.23
CA TYR A 37 -31.59 7.31 -13.96
C TYR A 37 -31.28 8.02 -12.64
N TYR A 38 -30.88 7.29 -11.62
CA TYR A 38 -30.35 7.87 -10.40
C TYR A 38 -28.84 7.72 -10.36
N SER A 39 -28.16 8.77 -9.98
CA SER A 39 -26.74 8.78 -9.70
C SER A 39 -26.56 9.01 -8.21
N ILE A 40 -25.95 8.06 -7.51
CA ILE A 40 -25.50 8.28 -6.13
C ILE A 40 -24.28 9.19 -6.24
N SER A 41 -24.56 10.49 -6.28
CA SER A 41 -23.59 11.55 -6.31
C SER A 41 -23.34 12.01 -4.88
N GLY A 42 -22.08 12.02 -4.48
CA GLY A 42 -21.69 12.46 -3.14
C GLY A 42 -20.43 11.74 -2.66
N THR A 43 -20.09 11.95 -1.40
CA THR A 43 -18.87 11.44 -0.79
C THR A 43 -18.68 9.92 -0.98
N ALA A 44 -19.76 9.15 -0.92
CA ALA A 44 -19.72 7.69 -1.05
C ALA A 44 -19.40 7.18 -2.46
N GLY A 45 -19.93 7.81 -3.51
CA GLY A 45 -19.58 7.49 -4.90
C GLY A 45 -18.11 7.79 -5.17
N ASN A 46 -17.66 8.96 -4.72
CA ASN A 46 -16.28 9.41 -4.86
C ASN A 46 -15.29 8.49 -4.11
N PHE A 47 -15.69 7.89 -2.97
CA PHE A 47 -14.86 6.94 -2.24
C PHE A 47 -14.56 5.68 -3.07
N THR A 48 -15.60 5.07 -3.65
CA THR A 48 -15.42 3.85 -4.45
C THR A 48 -14.53 4.09 -5.67
N ASP A 49 -14.72 5.21 -6.34
CA ASP A 49 -13.89 5.59 -7.49
C ASP A 49 -12.45 5.89 -7.07
N SER A 50 -12.25 6.55 -5.93
CA SER A 50 -10.91 6.82 -5.39
C SER A 50 -10.15 5.54 -5.04
N PHE A 51 -10.81 4.56 -4.41
CA PHE A 51 -10.20 3.25 -4.15
C PHE A 51 -9.79 2.54 -5.43
N LYS A 52 -10.61 2.59 -6.47
CA LYS A 52 -10.30 2.02 -7.78
C LYS A 52 -9.09 2.70 -8.42
N TYR A 53 -9.05 4.03 -8.43
CA TYR A 53 -7.93 4.78 -8.98
C TYR A 53 -6.64 4.59 -8.19
N LEU A 54 -6.70 4.53 -6.86
CA LEU A 54 -5.54 4.23 -6.02
C LEU A 54 -5.04 2.80 -6.24
N GLY A 55 -5.94 1.83 -6.44
CA GLY A 55 -5.56 0.45 -6.81
C GLY A 55 -4.83 0.40 -8.16
N ILE A 56 -5.33 1.14 -9.16
CA ILE A 56 -4.67 1.26 -10.46
C ILE A 56 -3.31 1.96 -10.29
N ALA A 57 -3.23 3.04 -9.52
CA ALA A 57 -1.99 3.75 -9.24
C ALA A 57 -0.95 2.84 -8.57
N LEU A 58 -1.37 2.00 -7.62
CA LEU A 58 -0.51 1.00 -6.98
C LEU A 58 0.05 0.00 -8.01
N PHE A 59 -0.80 -0.53 -8.87
CA PHE A 59 -0.36 -1.46 -9.92
C PHE A 59 0.62 -0.78 -10.90
N VAL A 60 0.30 0.42 -11.34
CA VAL A 60 1.18 1.22 -12.24
C VAL A 60 2.49 1.54 -11.55
N SER A 61 2.49 1.88 -10.26
CA SER A 61 3.73 2.16 -9.51
C SER A 61 4.65 0.94 -9.46
N ILE A 62 4.11 -0.25 -9.20
CA ILE A 62 4.88 -1.51 -9.21
C ILE A 62 5.47 -1.77 -10.60
N LEU A 63 4.69 -1.55 -11.66
CA LEU A 63 5.14 -1.74 -13.03
C LEU A 63 6.24 -0.75 -13.42
N LEU A 64 6.08 0.53 -13.06
CA LEU A 64 7.10 1.56 -13.30
C LEU A 64 8.40 1.26 -12.55
N VAL A 65 8.30 0.86 -11.29
CA VAL A 65 9.46 0.46 -10.47
C VAL A 65 10.17 -0.73 -11.13
N TYR A 66 9.42 -1.74 -11.61
CA TYR A 66 10.00 -2.86 -12.33
C TYR A 66 10.75 -2.42 -13.60
N MET A 67 10.13 -1.54 -14.40
CA MET A 67 10.76 -1.01 -15.64
C MET A 67 12.05 -0.25 -15.35
N VAL A 68 12.05 0.62 -14.34
CA VAL A 68 13.24 1.38 -13.94
C VAL A 68 14.35 0.45 -13.47
N MET A 69 14.02 -0.55 -12.63
CA MET A 69 15.00 -1.54 -12.17
C MET A 69 15.54 -2.39 -13.32
N ALA A 70 14.68 -2.84 -14.24
CA ALA A 70 15.11 -3.64 -15.38
C ALA A 70 16.08 -2.87 -16.28
N SER A 71 15.85 -1.56 -16.44
CA SER A 71 16.77 -0.66 -17.15
C SER A 71 18.09 -0.46 -16.42
N GLN A 72 18.06 -0.37 -15.08
CA GLN A 72 19.24 -0.09 -14.26
C GLN A 72 20.17 -1.30 -14.11
N PHE A 73 19.60 -2.50 -13.96
CA PHE A 73 20.35 -3.74 -13.79
C PHE A 73 20.69 -4.45 -15.11
N GLU A 74 20.21 -3.93 -16.25
CA GLU A 74 20.34 -4.59 -17.56
C GLU A 74 19.95 -6.09 -17.53
N SER A 75 19.05 -6.45 -16.60
CA SER A 75 18.62 -7.81 -16.31
C SER A 75 17.14 -7.84 -15.93
N TYR A 76 16.41 -8.86 -16.39
CA TYR A 76 15.01 -9.06 -16.01
C TYR A 76 14.84 -9.90 -14.74
N ARG A 77 15.86 -10.62 -14.31
CA ARG A 77 15.79 -11.53 -13.15
C ARG A 77 15.94 -10.79 -11.82
N GLU A 78 16.83 -9.84 -11.75
CA GLU A 78 17.13 -9.09 -10.53
C GLU A 78 15.95 -8.22 -10.05
N PRO A 79 15.28 -7.46 -10.93
CA PRO A 79 14.08 -6.73 -10.54
C PRO A 79 12.99 -7.64 -9.99
N PHE A 80 12.83 -8.84 -10.56
CA PHE A 80 11.84 -9.79 -10.10
C PHE A 80 12.12 -10.29 -8.68
N ILE A 81 13.40 -10.55 -8.35
CA ILE A 81 13.83 -10.95 -7.00
C ILE A 81 13.54 -9.82 -6.00
N VAL A 82 13.85 -8.58 -6.35
CA VAL A 82 13.56 -7.42 -5.49
C VAL A 82 12.06 -7.23 -5.30
N LEU A 83 11.25 -7.37 -6.35
CA LEU A 83 9.79 -7.26 -6.25
C LEU A 83 9.15 -8.34 -5.37
N LEU A 84 9.82 -9.46 -5.14
CA LEU A 84 9.33 -10.50 -4.22
C LEU A 84 9.27 -10.02 -2.76
N THR A 85 9.95 -8.94 -2.43
CA THR A 85 9.85 -8.29 -1.11
C THR A 85 8.52 -7.52 -0.93
N VAL A 86 7.87 -7.11 -2.02
CA VAL A 86 6.61 -6.36 -1.97
C VAL A 86 5.46 -7.17 -1.35
N PRO A 87 5.19 -8.42 -1.73
CA PRO A 87 4.20 -9.27 -1.04
C PRO A 87 4.48 -9.42 0.45
N LEU A 88 5.76 -9.49 0.84
CA LEU A 88 6.14 -9.57 2.25
C LEU A 88 5.79 -8.29 3.01
N ALA A 89 6.02 -7.14 2.38
CA ALA A 89 5.61 -5.85 2.91
C ALA A 89 4.08 -5.76 3.10
N PHE A 90 3.29 -6.29 2.17
CA PHE A 90 1.83 -6.34 2.30
C PHE A 90 1.36 -7.18 3.50
N ILE A 91 2.04 -8.30 3.79
CA ILE A 91 1.77 -9.09 4.99
C ILE A 91 2.02 -8.25 6.24
N GLY A 92 3.11 -7.48 6.27
CA GLY A 92 3.43 -6.56 7.36
C GLY A 92 2.36 -5.48 7.55
N VAL A 93 1.88 -4.90 6.46
CA VAL A 93 0.79 -3.91 6.50
C VAL A 93 -0.50 -4.53 7.03
N ALA A 94 -0.91 -5.69 6.50
CA ALA A 94 -2.10 -6.38 6.97
C ALA A 94 -2.02 -6.71 8.48
N GLY A 95 -0.86 -7.18 8.94
CA GLY A 95 -0.59 -7.42 10.37
C GLY A 95 -0.71 -6.16 11.22
N ALA A 96 -0.15 -5.04 10.77
CA ALA A 96 -0.22 -3.77 11.49
C ALA A 96 -1.67 -3.23 11.59
N PHE A 97 -2.45 -3.33 10.52
CA PHE A 97 -3.87 -2.94 10.54
C PHE A 97 -4.70 -3.83 11.45
N LEU A 98 -4.43 -5.14 11.48
CA LEU A 98 -5.09 -6.07 12.40
C LEU A 98 -4.76 -5.77 13.87
N ILE A 99 -3.50 -5.48 14.18
CA ILE A 99 -3.05 -5.17 15.55
C ILE A 99 -3.60 -3.81 16.01
N SER A 100 -3.62 -2.80 15.12
CA SER A 100 -4.13 -1.47 15.43
C SER A 100 -5.66 -1.39 15.46
N GLY A 101 -6.37 -2.44 14.98
CA GLY A 101 -7.83 -2.45 14.88
C GLY A 101 -8.39 -1.43 13.87
N ARG A 102 -7.55 -0.88 13.00
CA ARG A 102 -7.94 0.11 11.99
C ARG A 102 -8.42 -0.56 10.72
N THR A 103 -9.30 0.11 10.01
CA THR A 103 -9.70 -0.28 8.64
C THR A 103 -8.77 0.36 7.62
N LEU A 104 -8.51 -0.36 6.53
CA LEU A 104 -7.77 0.20 5.40
C LEU A 104 -8.59 1.33 4.78
N ASP A 105 -8.07 2.53 4.86
CA ASP A 105 -8.63 3.77 4.31
C ASP A 105 -7.82 4.28 3.11
N MET A 106 -8.20 5.42 2.55
CA MET A 106 -7.46 6.03 1.44
C MET A 106 -6.02 6.38 1.82
N SER A 107 -5.81 6.87 3.05
CA SER A 107 -4.48 7.22 3.53
C SER A 107 -3.59 5.98 3.67
N GLY A 108 -4.15 4.85 4.10
CA GLY A 108 -3.47 3.56 4.13
C GLY A 108 -3.05 3.07 2.75
N LEU A 109 -3.90 3.25 1.71
CA LEU A 109 -3.52 2.92 0.33
C LEU A 109 -2.40 3.82 -0.21
N ILE A 110 -2.42 5.11 0.10
CA ILE A 110 -1.32 6.02 -0.22
C ILE A 110 -0.03 5.56 0.48
N GLY A 111 -0.13 5.15 1.75
CA GLY A 111 0.97 4.55 2.50
C GLY A 111 1.53 3.30 1.84
N LEU A 112 0.67 2.43 1.28
CA LEU A 112 1.09 1.26 0.51
C LEU A 112 1.88 1.63 -0.74
N ILE A 113 1.43 2.64 -1.50
CA ILE A 113 2.14 3.11 -2.70
C ILE A 113 3.54 3.63 -2.32
N MET A 114 3.63 4.43 -1.27
CA MET A 114 4.91 4.94 -0.75
C MET A 114 5.81 3.80 -0.26
N LEU A 115 5.24 2.84 0.45
CA LEU A 115 5.96 1.69 1.01
C LEU A 115 6.64 0.85 -0.08
N VAL A 116 5.96 0.59 -1.20
CA VAL A 116 6.53 -0.13 -2.35
C VAL A 116 7.84 0.53 -2.80
N GLY A 117 7.85 1.86 -2.96
CA GLY A 117 9.05 2.60 -3.35
C GLY A 117 10.18 2.48 -2.32
N ILE A 118 9.86 2.57 -1.03
CA ILE A 118 10.88 2.50 0.05
C ILE A 118 11.46 1.10 0.16
N VAL A 119 10.63 0.06 0.15
CA VAL A 119 11.05 -1.34 0.30
C VAL A 119 11.90 -1.77 -0.89
N VAL A 120 11.46 -1.44 -2.11
CA VAL A 120 12.19 -1.75 -3.33
C VAL A 120 13.54 -1.05 -3.35
N ASN A 121 13.64 0.22 -2.94
CA ASN A 121 14.90 0.94 -2.86
C ASN A 121 15.92 0.24 -1.93
N ASN A 122 15.45 -0.26 -0.78
CA ASN A 122 16.30 -1.03 0.13
C ASN A 122 16.78 -2.36 -0.50
N GLY A 123 15.89 -3.04 -1.23
CA GLY A 123 16.21 -4.26 -1.98
C GLY A 123 17.24 -4.03 -3.09
N ILE A 124 17.09 -2.94 -3.86
CA ILE A 124 18.02 -2.55 -4.93
C ILE A 124 19.44 -2.43 -4.37
N VAL A 125 19.62 -1.66 -3.30
CA VAL A 125 20.94 -1.42 -2.70
C VAL A 125 21.61 -2.72 -2.24
N MET A 126 20.82 -3.69 -1.77
CA MET A 126 21.34 -4.98 -1.31
C MET A 126 21.77 -5.87 -2.50
N VAL A 127 20.93 -5.96 -3.53
CA VAL A 127 21.19 -6.77 -4.73
C VAL A 127 22.37 -6.21 -5.52
N ASP A 128 22.41 -4.88 -5.70
CA ASP A 128 23.53 -4.20 -6.37
C ASP A 128 24.87 -4.46 -5.68
N ALA A 129 24.91 -4.35 -4.35
CA ALA A 129 26.13 -4.66 -3.60
C ALA A 129 26.57 -6.14 -3.73
N ALA A 130 25.60 -7.06 -3.79
CA ALA A 130 25.91 -8.48 -4.01
C ALA A 130 26.50 -8.73 -5.41
N ASN A 131 25.95 -8.08 -6.43
CA ASN A 131 26.46 -8.17 -7.81
C ASN A 131 27.85 -7.57 -7.95
N GLN A 132 28.11 -6.39 -7.40
CA GLN A 132 29.44 -5.80 -7.38
C GLN A 132 30.49 -6.70 -6.72
N ASN A 133 30.12 -7.37 -5.62
CA ASN A 133 31.01 -8.33 -4.96
C ASN A 133 31.30 -9.55 -5.85
N ARG A 134 30.30 -10.02 -6.61
CA ARG A 134 30.48 -11.12 -7.58
C ARG A 134 31.38 -10.73 -8.74
N GLU A 135 31.23 -9.52 -9.28
CA GLU A 135 32.08 -8.98 -10.34
C GLU A 135 33.55 -8.86 -9.89
N ARG A 136 33.79 -8.62 -8.60
CA ARG A 136 35.11 -8.62 -7.99
C ARG A 136 35.70 -10.03 -7.80
N GLY A 137 35.02 -11.08 -8.28
CA GLY A 137 35.48 -12.44 -8.23
C GLY A 137 35.18 -13.21 -6.93
N MET A 138 34.28 -12.66 -6.06
CA MET A 138 33.85 -13.38 -4.87
C MET A 138 32.90 -14.54 -5.21
N ASP A 139 32.97 -15.62 -4.48
CA ASP A 139 31.98 -16.70 -4.56
C ASP A 139 30.59 -16.18 -4.19
N LYS A 140 29.55 -16.78 -4.79
CA LYS A 140 28.15 -16.33 -4.67
C LYS A 140 27.72 -16.15 -3.21
N ASN A 141 28.00 -17.15 -2.35
CA ASN A 141 27.60 -17.11 -0.95
C ASN A 141 28.36 -16.03 -0.17
N THR A 142 29.65 -15.90 -0.42
CA THR A 142 30.50 -14.89 0.20
C THR A 142 30.12 -13.50 -0.23
N ALA A 143 29.77 -13.30 -1.51
CA ALA A 143 29.32 -12.03 -2.06
C ALA A 143 28.02 -11.52 -1.39
N ILE A 144 27.04 -12.43 -1.20
CA ILE A 144 25.76 -12.10 -0.54
C ILE A 144 25.98 -11.74 0.94
N VAL A 145 26.75 -12.57 1.66
CA VAL A 145 27.04 -12.34 3.09
C VAL A 145 27.78 -11.01 3.29
N ASN A 146 28.73 -10.71 2.41
CA ASN A 146 29.49 -9.46 2.48
C ASN A 146 28.61 -8.23 2.12
N ALA A 147 27.75 -8.35 1.12
CA ALA A 147 26.77 -7.32 0.79
C ALA A 147 25.84 -7.05 1.98
N ALA A 148 25.28 -8.10 2.59
CA ALA A 148 24.46 -7.97 3.78
C ALA A 148 25.19 -7.26 4.92
N ARG A 149 26.42 -7.66 5.25
CA ARG A 149 27.21 -7.03 6.32
C ARG A 149 27.51 -5.55 6.07
N THR A 150 27.79 -5.17 4.83
CA THR A 150 28.14 -3.78 4.50
C THR A 150 26.94 -2.88 4.36
N ARG A 151 25.81 -3.39 3.85
CA ARG A 151 24.61 -2.60 3.55
C ARG A 151 23.53 -2.68 4.63
N MET A 152 23.54 -3.69 5.50
CA MET A 152 22.56 -3.81 6.58
C MET A 152 22.53 -2.58 7.49
N ARG A 153 23.70 -2.04 7.85
CA ARG A 153 23.77 -0.89 8.75
C ARG A 153 23.10 0.37 8.16
N PRO A 154 23.39 0.82 6.92
CA PRO A 154 22.66 1.93 6.28
C PRO A 154 21.15 1.65 6.13
N VAL A 155 20.76 0.45 5.70
CA VAL A 155 19.36 0.07 5.52
C VAL A 155 18.60 0.11 6.85
N MET A 156 19.18 -0.42 7.92
CA MET A 156 18.57 -0.36 9.26
C MET A 156 18.45 1.08 9.78
N MET A 157 19.42 1.95 9.48
CA MET A 157 19.32 3.38 9.87
C MET A 157 18.16 4.07 9.16
N THR A 158 18.03 3.90 7.85
CA THR A 158 16.92 4.51 7.09
C THR A 158 15.56 3.94 7.52
N THR A 159 15.46 2.64 7.70
CA THR A 159 14.22 1.98 8.18
C THR A 159 13.83 2.49 9.55
N LEU A 160 14.76 2.48 10.51
CA LEU A 160 14.48 2.92 11.87
C LEU A 160 14.09 4.40 11.92
N THR A 161 14.79 5.25 11.18
CA THR A 161 14.45 6.68 11.08
C THR A 161 13.06 6.87 10.50
N THR A 162 12.72 6.15 9.41
CA THR A 162 11.39 6.25 8.79
C THR A 162 10.30 5.75 9.73
N VAL A 163 10.50 4.60 10.37
CA VAL A 163 9.53 4.05 11.34
C VAL A 163 9.32 5.02 12.49
N LEU A 164 10.40 5.54 13.11
CA LEU A 164 10.29 6.50 14.22
C LEU A 164 9.60 7.80 13.80
N SER A 165 9.86 8.32 12.60
CA SER A 165 9.22 9.53 12.08
C SER A 165 7.72 9.34 11.83
N MET A 166 7.27 8.11 11.53
CA MET A 166 5.86 7.80 11.30
C MET A 166 5.07 7.49 12.58
N ILE A 167 5.74 7.27 13.72
CA ILE A 167 5.07 6.99 15.00
C ILE A 167 4.10 8.12 15.40
N PRO A 168 4.48 9.41 15.39
CA PRO A 168 3.55 10.47 15.76
C PRO A 168 2.30 10.49 14.90
N LEU A 169 2.45 10.21 13.61
CA LEU A 169 1.36 10.15 12.65
C LEU A 169 0.44 8.94 12.91
N ALA A 170 1.01 7.78 13.15
CA ALA A 170 0.26 6.56 13.46
C ALA A 170 -0.48 6.61 14.80
N LEU A 171 0.06 7.35 15.78
CA LEU A 171 -0.55 7.56 17.10
C LEU A 171 -1.52 8.76 17.14
N GLU A 172 -1.76 9.42 16.01
CA GLU A 172 -2.67 10.58 15.92
C GLU A 172 -2.26 11.75 16.82
N LEU A 173 -0.95 11.96 16.98
CA LEU A 173 -0.41 13.05 17.79
C LEU A 173 -0.42 14.36 17.00
N GLY A 174 -1.50 15.12 17.08
CA GLY A 174 -1.66 16.42 16.44
C GLY A 174 -3.01 16.59 15.74
N GLU A 175 -3.47 17.83 15.61
CA GLU A 175 -4.71 18.14 14.91
C GLU A 175 -4.62 17.75 13.41
N GLY A 176 -5.58 16.98 12.91
CA GLY A 176 -5.64 16.51 11.53
C GLY A 176 -4.81 15.25 11.23
N SER A 177 -4.02 14.74 12.20
CA SER A 177 -3.25 13.50 12.01
C SER A 177 -4.13 12.25 11.87
N GLU A 178 -5.35 12.27 12.38
CA GLU A 178 -6.34 11.19 12.26
C GLU A 178 -6.58 10.78 10.80
N THR A 179 -6.57 11.76 9.87
CA THR A 179 -6.77 11.52 8.44
C THR A 179 -5.61 10.74 7.82
N TRP A 180 -4.41 10.89 8.34
CA TRP A 180 -3.18 10.30 7.79
C TRP A 180 -2.64 9.14 8.60
N ALA A 181 -3.30 8.78 9.69
CA ALA A 181 -2.86 7.72 10.60
C ALA A 181 -2.79 6.35 9.92
N GLY A 182 -3.68 6.08 8.95
CA GLY A 182 -3.62 4.88 8.12
C GLY A 182 -2.32 4.76 7.34
N MET A 183 -1.82 5.87 6.77
CA MET A 183 -0.54 5.93 6.07
C MET A 183 0.63 5.60 7.01
N GLY A 184 0.68 6.21 8.20
CA GLY A 184 1.71 5.91 9.20
C GLY A 184 1.71 4.43 9.61
N THR A 185 0.53 3.88 9.87
CA THR A 185 0.36 2.46 10.24
C THR A 185 0.83 1.52 9.12
N ALA A 186 0.47 1.82 7.86
CA ALA A 186 0.90 1.04 6.70
C ALA A 186 2.43 1.01 6.55
N VAL A 187 3.07 2.18 6.62
CA VAL A 187 4.52 2.31 6.46
C VAL A 187 5.27 1.61 7.60
N ILE A 188 4.85 1.81 8.85
CA ILE A 188 5.47 1.16 10.02
C ILE A 188 5.38 -0.36 9.89
N GLY A 189 4.19 -0.89 9.63
CA GLY A 189 3.96 -2.33 9.54
C GLY A 189 4.71 -2.98 8.39
N GLY A 190 4.58 -2.42 7.20
CA GLY A 190 5.21 -2.96 6.01
C GLY A 190 6.73 -2.90 6.06
N LEU A 191 7.29 -1.77 6.51
CA LEU A 191 8.74 -1.60 6.60
C LEU A 191 9.37 -2.53 7.67
N SER A 192 8.68 -2.68 8.82
CA SER A 192 9.17 -3.55 9.89
C SER A 192 9.30 -5.01 9.47
N VAL A 193 8.34 -5.52 8.66
CA VAL A 193 8.36 -6.91 8.20
C VAL A 193 9.25 -7.08 6.97
N ALA A 194 9.25 -6.13 6.04
CA ALA A 194 10.04 -6.23 4.80
C ALA A 194 11.55 -6.05 5.01
N THR A 195 11.99 -5.48 6.15
CA THR A 195 13.41 -5.24 6.42
C THR A 195 14.04 -6.35 7.25
N VAL A 196 13.23 -7.15 7.97
CA VAL A 196 13.67 -8.30 8.77
C VAL A 196 13.71 -9.56 7.90
#